data_a6e7581d0324c211eeea11cabcfc8532
#
_entry.id   a6e7581d0324c211eeea11cabcfc8532
#
_cell.length_a   1.000
_cell.length_b   1.000
_cell.length_c   1.000
_cell.angle_alpha   90.00
_cell.angle_beta   90.00
_cell.angle_gamma   90.00
#
_symmetry.space_group_name_H-M   'P 1'
#
loop_
_entity.id
_entity.type
_entity.pdbx_description
1 polymer ?
#
loop_
_entity_poly.entity_id
_entity_poly.type
_entity_poly.pdbx_seq_one_letter_code
_entity_poly.pdbx_strand_id
1 'polypeptide(L)'
;MSYRYLGFVFFSLTLGMTFSIQAQQQSPTPLPSPSPTEDERVKVFTEEVRLPVIAVDQYGHYDPTVVPDDILVLENGVAQQIKSIRRLPANVLLVLDTGGEISGLGGLSKRTDLTREVAIEFLRSVREDTWVEVMQFNNSVQVLQNWTRDRAATLKVLKTKLSSGKRARFADAVVAAAQQLAGRPEGSRHVVFITDGVDTPGGKISRGQAIKQLSATRATVHFISYTEFVRQEKPKRSKPDSIRQVPTSRDPITSNDPTLPPGTTRSPAYVVHSITFDPAMRRQRKAYEEDVKTSQRILTDVADETGGQIFLPKTNEQMVEQAREAAREIGAEYVVTYRPKRPLAAADKGEYRRIEVASRRVGLSLRSRRGYVVPAQPDGKK
;
A
#
# COMPACT_ATOMS: atom_id res chain seq x y z
N MET A 1 -26.63 14.09 -65.54
CA MET A 1 -27.87 13.87 -66.33
C MET A 1 -29.06 13.91 -65.40
N SER A 2 -29.88 14.90 -65.68
CA SER A 2 -31.30 15.15 -65.44
C SER A 2 -31.78 15.36 -64.01
N TYR A 3 -32.01 16.55 -63.60
CA TYR A 3 -33.08 17.58 -63.77
C TYR A 3 -34.53 17.05 -63.59
N ARG A 4 -35.28 17.64 -62.61
CA ARG A 4 -36.50 18.42 -62.76
C ARG A 4 -37.19 18.67 -61.45
N TYR A 5 -37.32 19.88 -60.94
CA TYR A 5 -38.34 20.95 -61.05
C TYR A 5 -39.76 20.42 -60.68
N LEU A 6 -40.47 21.02 -59.77
CA LEU A 6 -41.18 22.33 -59.70
C LEU A 6 -42.54 22.08 -59.03
N GLY A 7 -43.05 22.98 -58.22
CA GLY A 7 -44.48 23.06 -57.88
C GLY A 7 -44.79 23.95 -56.66
N PHE A 8 -44.80 25.24 -56.93
CA PHE A 8 -45.43 26.26 -56.05
C PHE A 8 -46.97 26.17 -56.23
N VAL A 9 -47.73 26.21 -55.13
CA VAL A 9 -49.11 26.71 -55.14
C VAL A 9 -49.34 27.59 -53.91
N PHE A 10 -49.47 28.88 -54.18
CA PHE A 10 -50.09 29.89 -53.31
C PHE A 10 -51.58 29.65 -53.27
N PHE A 11 -52.20 29.67 -52.09
CA PHE A 11 -53.61 29.94 -51.92
C PHE A 11 -53.80 30.93 -50.82
N SER A 12 -54.13 32.15 -51.23
CA SER A 12 -54.59 33.28 -50.47
C SER A 12 -56.10 33.18 -50.33
N LEU A 13 -56.62 33.21 -49.11
CA LEU A 13 -58.03 33.59 -48.93
C LEU A 13 -58.21 34.36 -47.59
N THR A 14 -58.84 35.50 -47.84
CA THR A 14 -59.10 36.56 -46.90
C THR A 14 -60.37 36.33 -46.05
N LEU A 15 -60.30 36.91 -44.84
CA LEU A 15 -61.37 37.74 -44.24
C LEU A 15 -62.48 37.01 -43.47
N GLY A 16 -62.57 37.33 -42.17
CA GLY A 16 -63.75 37.10 -41.36
C GLY A 16 -63.48 37.50 -39.87
N MET A 17 -63.48 38.81 -39.59
CA MET A 17 -63.51 39.32 -38.18
C MET A 17 -64.92 39.02 -37.61
N THR A 18 -64.97 38.21 -36.57
CA THR A 18 -66.09 38.23 -35.61
C THR A 18 -65.51 38.43 -34.21
N PHE A 19 -65.77 39.62 -33.65
CA PHE A 19 -65.51 39.93 -32.27
C PHE A 19 -66.50 39.19 -31.38
N SER A 20 -66.03 38.18 -30.64
CA SER A 20 -66.77 37.63 -29.52
C SER A 20 -66.14 38.17 -28.21
N ILE A 21 -66.88 38.99 -27.53
CA ILE A 21 -66.54 39.45 -26.16
C ILE A 21 -66.77 38.28 -25.22
N GLN A 22 -65.71 37.63 -24.82
CA GLN A 22 -65.76 36.56 -23.83
C GLN A 22 -65.41 37.18 -22.46
N ALA A 23 -66.36 37.21 -21.56
CA ALA A 23 -66.18 37.63 -20.18
C ALA A 23 -65.14 36.74 -19.51
N GLN A 24 -64.02 37.32 -19.12
CA GLN A 24 -62.99 36.67 -18.29
C GLN A 24 -63.55 36.41 -16.91
N GLN A 25 -63.97 35.18 -16.62
CA GLN A 25 -64.08 34.70 -15.23
C GLN A 25 -62.68 34.63 -14.66
N GLN A 26 -62.39 35.51 -13.72
CA GLN A 26 -61.21 35.43 -12.88
C GLN A 26 -61.34 34.20 -12.02
N SER A 27 -60.57 33.14 -12.35
CA SER A 27 -60.34 32.01 -11.44
C SER A 27 -59.61 32.53 -10.18
N PRO A 28 -60.01 32.09 -8.98
CA PRO A 28 -59.30 32.49 -7.78
C PRO A 28 -57.85 32.02 -7.85
N THR A 29 -56.92 32.96 -7.62
CA THR A 29 -55.50 32.70 -7.48
C THR A 29 -55.29 31.62 -6.44
N PRO A 30 -54.64 30.48 -6.75
CA PRO A 30 -54.32 29.49 -5.75
C PRO A 30 -53.35 30.15 -4.74
N LEU A 31 -53.69 30.07 -3.46
CA LEU A 31 -52.78 30.38 -2.37
C LEU A 31 -51.42 29.67 -2.61
N PRO A 32 -50.30 30.36 -2.40
CA PRO A 32 -49.01 29.71 -2.51
C PRO A 32 -48.97 28.51 -1.55
N SER A 33 -48.84 27.32 -2.07
CA SER A 33 -48.48 26.12 -1.29
C SER A 33 -47.25 26.48 -0.46
N PRO A 34 -47.22 26.16 0.83
CA PRO A 34 -46.02 26.33 1.61
C PRO A 34 -44.90 25.58 0.86
N SER A 35 -43.84 26.31 0.50
CA SER A 35 -42.61 25.71 0.03
C SER A 35 -42.26 24.62 1.00
N PRO A 36 -41.87 23.40 0.52
CA PRO A 36 -41.38 22.40 1.44
C PRO A 36 -40.24 23.04 2.19
N THR A 37 -40.43 23.21 3.49
CA THR A 37 -39.38 23.51 4.44
C THR A 37 -38.23 22.57 4.07
N GLU A 38 -37.07 23.11 3.72
CA GLU A 38 -35.86 22.29 3.60
C GLU A 38 -35.87 21.40 4.82
N ASP A 39 -36.12 20.10 4.59
CA ASP A 39 -35.85 19.08 5.59
C ASP A 39 -34.43 19.38 6.05
N GLU A 40 -34.32 19.97 7.21
CA GLU A 40 -33.09 19.99 7.98
C GLU A 40 -32.71 18.50 8.10
N ARG A 41 -31.98 18.00 7.10
CA ARG A 41 -31.32 16.71 7.19
C ARG A 41 -30.37 16.85 8.35
N VAL A 42 -30.89 16.59 9.53
CA VAL A 42 -30.08 16.40 10.72
C VAL A 42 -29.14 15.28 10.34
N LYS A 43 -27.95 15.63 9.89
CA LYS A 43 -26.85 14.70 9.74
C LYS A 43 -26.55 14.21 11.14
N VAL A 44 -27.26 13.17 11.55
CA VAL A 44 -26.92 12.41 12.75
C VAL A 44 -25.58 11.79 12.45
N PHE A 45 -24.51 12.48 12.82
CA PHE A 45 -23.18 11.90 12.85
C PHE A 45 -23.23 10.79 13.89
N THR A 46 -23.49 9.59 13.44
CA THR A 46 -23.34 8.41 14.28
C THR A 46 -21.84 8.28 14.53
N GLU A 47 -21.40 8.71 15.71
CA GLU A 47 -20.02 8.61 16.16
C GLU A 47 -19.68 7.14 16.39
N GLU A 48 -19.42 6.41 15.31
CA GLU A 48 -19.04 5.02 15.38
C GLU A 48 -17.55 4.85 15.09
N VAL A 49 -16.90 4.05 15.91
CA VAL A 49 -15.55 3.59 15.67
C VAL A 49 -15.59 2.19 15.06
N ARG A 50 -14.90 2.03 13.93
CA ARG A 50 -14.72 0.76 13.25
C ARG A 50 -13.31 0.25 13.50
N LEU A 51 -13.23 -0.84 14.23
CA LEU A 51 -11.99 -1.43 14.70
C LEU A 51 -11.71 -2.73 13.96
N PRO A 52 -10.65 -2.81 13.14
CA PRO A 52 -10.19 -4.06 12.57
C PRO A 52 -9.68 -5.00 13.68
N VAL A 53 -10.10 -6.25 13.66
CA VAL A 53 -9.70 -7.27 14.64
C VAL A 53 -9.42 -8.59 13.93
N ILE A 54 -8.25 -9.13 14.16
CA ILE A 54 -7.87 -10.50 13.78
C ILE A 54 -8.08 -11.41 14.98
N ALA A 55 -8.76 -12.53 14.76
CA ALA A 55 -9.04 -13.55 15.76
C ALA A 55 -8.40 -14.87 15.35
N VAL A 56 -7.58 -15.42 16.24
CA VAL A 56 -6.81 -16.65 16.00
C VAL A 56 -7.03 -17.60 17.16
N ASP A 57 -7.30 -18.88 16.86
CA ASP A 57 -7.46 -19.93 17.84
C ASP A 57 -6.09 -20.34 18.46
N GLN A 58 -6.14 -21.24 19.43
CA GLN A 58 -4.94 -21.76 20.11
C GLN A 58 -3.97 -22.52 19.19
N TYR A 59 -4.41 -22.91 17.98
CA TYR A 59 -3.61 -23.61 16.99
C TYR A 59 -3.04 -22.67 15.91
N GLY A 60 -3.35 -21.38 16.00
CA GLY A 60 -2.90 -20.38 15.01
C GLY A 60 -3.82 -20.25 13.79
N HIS A 61 -5.02 -20.83 13.80
CA HIS A 61 -5.97 -20.69 12.70
C HIS A 61 -6.92 -19.50 12.91
N TYR A 62 -7.28 -18.83 11.83
CA TYR A 62 -8.28 -17.76 11.89
C TYR A 62 -9.64 -18.30 12.26
N ASP A 63 -10.21 -17.78 13.34
CA ASP A 63 -11.49 -18.24 13.86
C ASP A 63 -12.67 -17.57 13.12
N PRO A 64 -13.53 -18.35 12.44
CA PRO A 64 -14.68 -17.81 11.71
C PRO A 64 -15.92 -17.60 12.59
N THR A 65 -15.88 -17.98 13.87
CA THR A 65 -17.07 -18.12 14.74
C THR A 65 -17.19 -17.04 15.80
N VAL A 66 -16.33 -16.01 15.74
CA VAL A 66 -16.27 -14.96 16.76
C VAL A 66 -17.55 -14.13 16.80
N VAL A 67 -18.10 -13.96 17.99
CA VAL A 67 -19.30 -13.16 18.28
C VAL A 67 -18.94 -11.95 19.18
N PRO A 68 -19.82 -10.92 19.27
CA PRO A 68 -19.54 -9.73 20.08
C PRO A 68 -19.18 -10.04 21.54
N ASP A 69 -19.80 -11.06 22.13
CA ASP A 69 -19.59 -11.43 23.54
C ASP A 69 -18.19 -12.05 23.79
N ASP A 70 -17.54 -12.55 22.76
CA ASP A 70 -16.16 -13.07 22.86
C ASP A 70 -15.11 -11.94 23.00
N ILE A 71 -15.47 -10.69 22.67
CA ILE A 71 -14.53 -9.59 22.56
C ILE A 71 -14.77 -8.55 23.66
N LEU A 72 -13.71 -8.12 24.29
CA LEU A 72 -13.67 -6.94 25.15
C LEU A 72 -12.83 -5.84 24.46
N VAL A 73 -13.44 -4.70 24.20
CA VAL A 73 -12.76 -3.50 23.70
C VAL A 73 -12.64 -2.49 24.84
N LEU A 74 -11.43 -2.03 25.10
CA LEU A 74 -11.16 -0.92 26.02
C LEU A 74 -10.65 0.27 25.21
N GLU A 75 -11.25 1.44 25.41
CA GLU A 75 -10.77 2.72 24.90
C GLU A 75 -10.33 3.58 26.08
N ASN A 76 -9.04 3.93 26.13
CA ASN A 76 -8.41 4.61 27.26
C ASN A 76 -8.72 3.92 28.62
N GLY A 77 -8.72 2.57 28.64
CA GLY A 77 -9.04 1.77 29.83
C GLY A 77 -10.55 1.62 30.13
N VAL A 78 -11.44 2.26 29.36
CA VAL A 78 -12.89 2.18 29.56
C VAL A 78 -13.50 1.17 28.62
N ALA A 79 -14.19 0.15 29.17
CA ALA A 79 -14.86 -0.88 28.39
C ALA A 79 -15.97 -0.27 27.50
N GLN A 80 -15.96 -0.64 26.23
CA GLN A 80 -16.91 -0.19 25.22
C GLN A 80 -17.97 -1.27 24.93
N GLN A 81 -19.17 -0.82 24.58
CA GLN A 81 -20.23 -1.73 24.15
C GLN A 81 -20.14 -1.94 22.64
N ILE A 82 -19.91 -3.21 22.24
CA ILE A 82 -19.87 -3.59 20.84
C ILE A 82 -21.29 -3.59 20.28
N LYS A 83 -21.49 -2.90 19.15
CA LYS A 83 -22.76 -2.87 18.43
C LYS A 83 -22.87 -3.98 17.39
N SER A 84 -21.77 -4.24 16.68
CA SER A 84 -21.74 -5.27 15.64
C SER A 84 -20.32 -5.77 15.39
N ILE A 85 -20.25 -7.00 14.89
CA ILE A 85 -19.06 -7.61 14.33
C ILE A 85 -19.38 -8.12 12.95
N ARG A 86 -18.57 -7.78 11.94
CA ARG A 86 -18.81 -8.16 10.55
C ARG A 86 -17.50 -8.38 9.82
N ARG A 87 -17.52 -9.23 8.80
CA ARG A 87 -16.47 -9.29 7.79
C ARG A 87 -16.88 -8.43 6.61
N LEU A 88 -16.07 -7.45 6.27
CA LEU A 88 -16.31 -6.55 5.14
C LEU A 88 -15.42 -6.93 3.96
N PRO A 89 -15.83 -6.67 2.71
CA PRO A 89 -14.91 -6.73 1.57
C PRO A 89 -13.72 -5.81 1.79
N ALA A 90 -12.51 -6.37 1.68
CA ALA A 90 -11.29 -5.60 1.89
C ALA A 90 -10.99 -4.66 0.71
N ASN A 91 -10.37 -3.53 1.02
CA ASN A 91 -9.79 -2.59 0.06
C ASN A 91 -8.28 -2.59 0.25
N VAL A 92 -7.56 -3.28 -0.62
CA VAL A 92 -6.13 -3.51 -0.50
C VAL A 92 -5.35 -2.66 -1.49
N LEU A 93 -4.52 -1.75 -0.99
CA LEU A 93 -3.52 -1.06 -1.78
C LEU A 93 -2.21 -1.87 -1.71
N LEU A 94 -1.81 -2.45 -2.83
CA LEU A 94 -0.57 -3.19 -2.98
C LEU A 94 0.53 -2.25 -3.46
N VAL A 95 1.55 -2.00 -2.62
CA VAL A 95 2.64 -1.06 -2.87
C VAL A 95 3.95 -1.81 -3.04
N LEU A 96 4.50 -1.72 -4.25
CA LEU A 96 5.61 -2.54 -4.71
C LEU A 96 6.90 -1.72 -4.80
N ASP A 97 7.90 -2.14 -4.05
CA ASP A 97 9.25 -1.62 -4.16
C ASP A 97 9.97 -2.26 -5.35
N THR A 98 10.23 -1.48 -6.36
CA THR A 98 11.00 -1.87 -7.55
C THR A 98 12.27 -1.05 -7.72
N GLY A 99 12.67 -0.34 -6.65
CA GLY A 99 13.81 0.54 -6.61
C GLY A 99 14.96 0.03 -5.76
N GLY A 100 16.04 0.81 -5.74
CA GLY A 100 17.21 0.58 -4.92
C GLY A 100 18.28 -0.25 -5.62
N GLU A 101 19.48 0.34 -5.69
CA GLU A 101 20.67 -0.32 -6.19
C GLU A 101 21.41 -0.94 -5.00
N ILE A 102 21.25 -2.24 -4.81
CA ILE A 102 22.09 -2.98 -3.86
C ILE A 102 23.25 -3.56 -4.63
N SER A 103 24.39 -2.89 -4.52
CA SER A 103 25.64 -3.38 -5.08
C SER A 103 25.96 -4.77 -4.51
N GLY A 104 25.89 -5.80 -5.32
CA GLY A 104 26.28 -7.16 -4.95
C GLY A 104 25.17 -8.21 -4.87
N LEU A 105 23.92 -7.87 -5.03
CA LEU A 105 22.78 -8.80 -5.01
C LEU A 105 22.18 -9.01 -6.41
N GLY A 106 22.93 -9.58 -7.31
CA GLY A 106 22.38 -10.10 -8.58
C GLY A 106 21.65 -9.14 -9.52
N GLY A 107 21.67 -7.82 -9.27
CA GLY A 107 21.09 -6.77 -10.12
C GLY A 107 19.64 -6.41 -9.83
N LEU A 108 19.25 -5.18 -10.20
CA LEU A 108 17.92 -4.58 -10.06
C LEU A 108 16.77 -5.44 -10.67
N SER A 109 17.06 -6.15 -11.74
CA SER A 109 16.09 -6.99 -12.44
C SER A 109 15.60 -8.15 -11.56
N LYS A 110 16.48 -8.85 -10.86
CA LYS A 110 16.10 -9.99 -10.00
C LYS A 110 15.20 -9.58 -8.83
N ARG A 111 15.43 -8.39 -8.26
CA ARG A 111 14.59 -7.87 -7.18
C ARG A 111 13.18 -7.52 -7.67
N THR A 112 13.06 -6.87 -8.82
CA THR A 112 11.77 -6.55 -9.43
C THR A 112 11.01 -7.82 -9.81
N ASP A 113 11.70 -8.86 -10.28
CA ASP A 113 11.09 -10.15 -10.61
C ASP A 113 10.58 -10.88 -9.37
N LEU A 114 11.33 -10.85 -8.26
CA LEU A 114 10.89 -11.40 -6.98
C LEU A 114 9.68 -10.63 -6.43
N THR A 115 9.73 -9.29 -6.44
CA THR A 115 8.59 -8.45 -6.03
C THR A 115 7.34 -8.75 -6.86
N ARG A 116 7.52 -8.97 -8.17
CA ARG A 116 6.43 -9.38 -9.09
C ARG A 116 5.83 -10.73 -8.71
N GLU A 117 6.66 -11.73 -8.46
CA GLU A 117 6.24 -13.08 -8.08
C GLU A 117 5.42 -13.05 -6.78
N VAL A 118 5.94 -12.38 -5.76
CA VAL A 118 5.28 -12.21 -4.45
C VAL A 118 3.93 -11.49 -4.60
N ALA A 119 3.89 -10.41 -5.40
CA ALA A 119 2.67 -9.65 -5.66
C ALA A 119 1.61 -10.48 -6.41
N ILE A 120 2.02 -11.31 -7.38
CA ILE A 120 1.12 -12.22 -8.11
C ILE A 120 0.54 -13.26 -7.15
N GLU A 121 1.34 -13.83 -6.28
CA GLU A 121 0.89 -14.86 -5.35
C GLU A 121 -0.05 -14.28 -4.28
N PHE A 122 0.26 -13.09 -3.76
CA PHE A 122 -0.64 -12.34 -2.91
C PHE A 122 -2.00 -12.13 -3.59
N LEU A 123 -2.00 -11.61 -4.83
CA LEU A 123 -3.22 -11.33 -5.58
C LEU A 123 -4.05 -12.61 -5.86
N ARG A 124 -3.41 -13.76 -6.07
CA ARG A 124 -4.10 -15.05 -6.25
C ARG A 124 -4.79 -15.52 -4.97
N SER A 125 -4.26 -15.12 -3.83
CA SER A 125 -4.68 -15.61 -2.51
C SER A 125 -5.70 -14.71 -1.81
N VAL A 126 -5.89 -13.45 -2.24
CA VAL A 126 -6.94 -12.59 -1.68
C VAL A 126 -8.33 -13.07 -2.07
N ARG A 127 -9.34 -12.73 -1.28
CA ARG A 127 -10.75 -13.07 -1.55
C ARG A 127 -11.26 -12.40 -2.83
N GLU A 128 -12.21 -13.02 -3.51
CA GLU A 128 -12.76 -12.54 -4.79
C GLU A 128 -13.46 -11.18 -4.69
N ASP A 129 -14.05 -10.89 -3.54
CA ASP A 129 -14.75 -9.64 -3.27
C ASP A 129 -13.81 -8.46 -2.90
N THR A 130 -12.49 -8.71 -2.86
CA THR A 130 -11.47 -7.71 -2.51
C THR A 130 -11.27 -6.70 -3.64
N TRP A 131 -11.32 -5.41 -3.29
CA TRP A 131 -10.86 -4.33 -4.16
C TRP A 131 -9.35 -4.18 -4.07
N VAL A 132 -8.68 -4.15 -5.20
CA VAL A 132 -7.23 -4.02 -5.26
C VAL A 132 -6.83 -2.82 -6.10
N GLU A 133 -5.90 -2.03 -5.62
CA GLU A 133 -5.14 -1.05 -6.38
C GLU A 133 -3.67 -1.43 -6.32
N VAL A 134 -2.93 -1.25 -7.41
CA VAL A 134 -1.50 -1.54 -7.49
C VAL A 134 -0.72 -0.28 -7.75
N MET A 135 0.25 -0.03 -6.90
CA MET A 135 1.19 1.06 -7.00
C MET A 135 2.63 0.52 -6.96
N GLN A 136 3.52 1.07 -7.74
CA GLN A 136 4.96 0.83 -7.60
C GLN A 136 5.69 2.10 -7.20
N PHE A 137 6.82 1.94 -6.54
CA PHE A 137 7.76 3.03 -6.33
C PHE A 137 9.20 2.60 -6.62
N ASN A 138 9.92 3.52 -7.21
CA ASN A 138 11.34 3.44 -7.51
C ASN A 138 11.91 4.88 -7.54
N ASN A 139 12.36 5.38 -8.70
CA ASN A 139 12.74 6.79 -8.87
C ASN A 139 11.56 7.75 -8.66
N SER A 140 10.35 7.27 -8.84
CA SER A 140 9.07 7.95 -8.64
C SER A 140 7.99 6.98 -8.17
N VAL A 141 6.87 7.52 -7.69
CA VAL A 141 5.70 6.75 -7.32
C VAL A 141 4.71 6.74 -8.49
N GLN A 142 4.18 5.57 -8.83
CA GLN A 142 3.26 5.39 -9.95
C GLN A 142 2.13 4.43 -9.58
N VAL A 143 0.88 4.84 -9.85
CA VAL A 143 -0.28 3.94 -9.83
C VAL A 143 -0.28 3.16 -11.14
N LEU A 144 -0.16 1.84 -11.06
CA LEU A 144 -0.14 0.95 -12.21
C LEU A 144 -1.54 0.45 -12.57
N GLN A 145 -2.39 0.27 -11.57
CA GLN A 145 -3.78 -0.17 -11.68
C GLN A 145 -4.61 0.52 -10.61
N ASN A 146 -5.63 1.26 -11.02
CA ASN A 146 -6.61 1.85 -10.10
C ASN A 146 -7.50 0.77 -9.47
N TRP A 147 -8.23 1.12 -8.42
CA TRP A 147 -9.14 0.25 -7.68
C TRP A 147 -10.04 -0.58 -8.58
N THR A 148 -9.92 -1.89 -8.48
CA THR A 148 -10.71 -2.85 -9.26
C THR A 148 -10.88 -4.17 -8.51
N ARG A 149 -11.87 -4.98 -8.89
CA ARG A 149 -12.02 -6.39 -8.53
C ARG A 149 -11.57 -7.32 -9.67
N ASP A 150 -11.26 -6.77 -10.82
CA ASP A 150 -10.79 -7.54 -11.96
C ASP A 150 -9.36 -8.06 -11.73
N ARG A 151 -9.29 -9.30 -11.26
CA ARG A 151 -8.02 -9.99 -11.01
C ARG A 151 -7.23 -10.22 -12.29
N ALA A 152 -7.89 -10.52 -13.40
CA ALA A 152 -7.21 -10.82 -14.65
C ALA A 152 -6.51 -9.56 -15.17
N ALA A 153 -7.18 -8.40 -15.13
CA ALA A 153 -6.59 -7.12 -15.46
C ALA A 153 -5.40 -6.79 -14.54
N THR A 154 -5.56 -6.99 -13.21
CA THR A 154 -4.48 -6.72 -12.24
C THR A 154 -3.28 -7.66 -12.44
N LEU A 155 -3.51 -8.96 -12.68
CA LEU A 155 -2.43 -9.91 -13.00
C LEU A 155 -1.69 -9.52 -14.28
N LYS A 156 -2.40 -9.05 -15.31
CA LYS A 156 -1.78 -8.55 -16.54
C LYS A 156 -0.87 -7.36 -16.26
N VAL A 157 -1.31 -6.42 -15.43
CA VAL A 157 -0.51 -5.25 -15.03
C VAL A 157 0.75 -5.67 -14.28
N LEU A 158 0.65 -6.56 -13.28
CA LEU A 158 1.80 -7.07 -12.54
C LEU A 158 2.83 -7.75 -13.45
N LYS A 159 2.37 -8.50 -14.47
CA LYS A 159 3.26 -9.20 -15.41
C LYS A 159 3.96 -8.25 -16.39
N THR A 160 3.32 -7.14 -16.78
CA THR A 160 3.76 -6.35 -17.94
C THR A 160 4.21 -4.92 -17.62
N LYS A 161 3.76 -4.32 -16.51
CA LYS A 161 4.00 -2.89 -16.25
C LYS A 161 5.02 -2.59 -15.16
N LEU A 162 5.46 -3.58 -14.37
CA LEU A 162 6.50 -3.32 -13.37
C LEU A 162 7.83 -3.00 -14.04
N SER A 163 8.46 -1.93 -13.57
CA SER A 163 9.74 -1.45 -14.06
C SER A 163 10.72 -1.22 -12.91
N SER A 164 12.00 -1.52 -13.13
CA SER A 164 13.05 -1.29 -12.14
C SER A 164 13.53 0.16 -12.13
N GLY A 165 14.04 0.61 -10.99
CA GLY A 165 14.66 1.93 -10.85
C GLY A 165 15.84 1.93 -9.88
N LYS A 166 16.72 2.93 -9.99
CA LYS A 166 17.93 3.01 -9.15
C LYS A 166 17.67 3.52 -7.74
N ARG A 167 16.57 4.23 -7.51
CA ARG A 167 16.22 4.83 -6.22
C ARG A 167 15.00 4.15 -5.65
N ALA A 168 14.85 4.20 -4.32
CA ALA A 168 13.64 3.79 -3.61
C ALA A 168 13.07 5.02 -2.90
N ARG A 169 11.93 5.53 -3.34
CA ARG A 169 11.22 6.67 -2.76
C ARG A 169 10.15 6.19 -1.79
N PHE A 170 10.58 5.53 -0.72
CA PHE A 170 9.68 4.91 0.25
C PHE A 170 8.77 5.94 0.94
N ALA A 171 9.32 7.05 1.45
CA ALA A 171 8.51 8.07 2.12
C ALA A 171 7.46 8.69 1.18
N ASP A 172 7.81 8.98 -0.08
CA ASP A 172 6.87 9.49 -1.07
C ASP A 172 5.77 8.45 -1.38
N ALA A 173 6.11 7.15 -1.42
CA ALA A 173 5.15 6.07 -1.61
C ALA A 173 4.17 5.93 -0.45
N VAL A 174 4.63 6.10 0.79
CA VAL A 174 3.78 6.10 1.99
C VAL A 174 2.77 7.25 1.95
N VAL A 175 3.19 8.45 1.53
CA VAL A 175 2.27 9.61 1.36
C VAL A 175 1.24 9.33 0.27
N ALA A 176 1.68 8.82 -0.88
CA ALA A 176 0.76 8.47 -1.96
C ALA A 176 -0.23 7.38 -1.53
N ALA A 177 0.22 6.37 -0.77
CA ALA A 177 -0.65 5.34 -0.20
C ALA A 177 -1.72 5.93 0.72
N ALA A 178 -1.35 6.89 1.57
CA ALA A 178 -2.30 7.57 2.43
C ALA A 178 -3.38 8.32 1.62
N GLN A 179 -3.00 8.97 0.52
CA GLN A 179 -3.92 9.67 -0.38
C GLN A 179 -4.88 8.71 -1.08
N GLN A 180 -4.40 7.59 -1.60
CA GLN A 180 -5.23 6.58 -2.27
C GLN A 180 -6.24 5.92 -1.34
N LEU A 181 -5.88 5.72 -0.07
CA LEU A 181 -6.75 5.13 0.93
C LEU A 181 -7.81 6.07 1.49
N ALA A 182 -7.60 7.39 1.43
CA ALA A 182 -8.49 8.38 2.03
C ALA A 182 -9.94 8.28 1.51
N GLY A 183 -10.12 7.95 0.23
CA GLY A 183 -11.44 7.77 -0.40
C GLY A 183 -12.12 6.43 -0.15
N ARG A 184 -11.49 5.49 0.57
CA ARG A 184 -12.05 4.15 0.81
C ARG A 184 -12.81 4.08 2.14
N PRO A 185 -13.79 3.15 2.30
CA PRO A 185 -14.53 2.99 3.53
C PRO A 185 -13.63 2.64 4.73
N GLU A 186 -13.85 3.26 5.87
CA GLU A 186 -13.15 2.91 7.12
C GLU A 186 -13.47 1.48 7.57
N GLY A 187 -12.50 0.84 8.23
CA GLY A 187 -12.61 -0.53 8.74
C GLY A 187 -12.33 -1.62 7.70
N SER A 188 -12.09 -1.26 6.44
CA SER A 188 -11.72 -2.21 5.39
C SER A 188 -10.51 -1.77 4.57
N ARG A 189 -9.75 -0.79 5.07
CA ARG A 189 -8.56 -0.24 4.40
C ARG A 189 -7.33 -1.02 4.79
N HIS A 190 -6.67 -1.58 3.80
CA HIS A 190 -5.41 -2.27 3.98
C HIS A 190 -4.37 -1.71 3.03
N VAL A 191 -3.14 -1.64 3.49
CA VAL A 191 -2.00 -1.45 2.60
C VAL A 191 -0.98 -2.56 2.85
N VAL A 192 -0.50 -3.15 1.77
CA VAL A 192 0.53 -4.18 1.80
C VAL A 192 1.74 -3.65 1.05
N PHE A 193 2.81 -3.39 1.79
CA PHE A 193 4.09 -3.01 1.22
C PHE A 193 4.97 -4.25 1.01
N ILE A 194 5.51 -4.43 -0.18
CA ILE A 194 6.57 -5.40 -0.46
C ILE A 194 7.86 -4.59 -0.62
N THR A 195 8.68 -4.51 0.45
CA THR A 195 9.81 -3.56 0.53
C THR A 195 10.77 -3.90 1.67
N ASP A 196 12.01 -3.39 1.64
CA ASP A 196 12.89 -3.31 2.81
C ASP A 196 12.69 -2.02 3.62
N GLY A 197 11.87 -1.09 3.11
CA GLY A 197 11.58 0.19 3.74
C GLY A 197 12.78 1.16 3.79
N VAL A 198 13.87 0.86 3.10
CA VAL A 198 15.02 1.77 2.98
C VAL A 198 14.67 2.89 2.00
N ASP A 199 14.87 4.13 2.43
CA ASP A 199 14.57 5.32 1.62
C ASP A 199 15.83 5.95 1.06
N THR A 200 15.85 6.18 -0.25
CA THR A 200 16.96 6.88 -0.89
C THR A 200 16.89 8.36 -0.55
N PRO A 201 18.00 8.98 -0.05
CA PRO A 201 18.02 10.40 0.29
C PRO A 201 17.54 11.34 -0.83
N GLY A 202 16.93 12.48 -0.45
CA GLY A 202 16.44 13.51 -1.38
C GLY A 202 14.95 13.36 -1.74
N GLY A 203 14.15 12.69 -0.92
CA GLY A 203 12.68 12.71 -0.98
C GLY A 203 12.12 14.09 -0.58
N LYS A 204 10.83 14.30 -0.91
CA LYS A 204 10.11 15.56 -0.61
C LYS A 204 9.71 15.68 0.86
N ILE A 205 9.57 14.56 1.55
CA ILE A 205 9.08 14.47 2.91
C ILE A 205 9.91 13.47 3.71
N SER A 206 10.01 13.67 5.03
CA SER A 206 10.68 12.70 5.89
C SER A 206 9.81 11.45 6.11
N ARG A 207 10.45 10.30 6.30
CA ARG A 207 9.77 9.01 6.59
C ARG A 207 8.81 9.12 7.78
N GLY A 208 9.22 9.79 8.86
CA GLY A 208 8.36 9.97 10.05
C GLY A 208 7.10 10.77 9.76
N GLN A 209 7.19 11.84 8.96
CA GLN A 209 6.02 12.61 8.54
C GLN A 209 5.10 11.80 7.63
N ALA A 210 5.66 11.01 6.70
CA ALA A 210 4.90 10.14 5.82
C ALA A 210 4.12 9.07 6.61
N ILE A 211 4.77 8.40 7.56
CA ILE A 211 4.13 7.41 8.44
C ILE A 211 3.01 8.03 9.25
N LYS A 212 3.20 9.25 9.80
CA LYS A 212 2.14 9.95 10.52
C LYS A 212 0.90 10.22 9.65
N GLN A 213 1.09 10.57 8.37
CA GLN A 213 -0.01 10.73 7.43
C GLN A 213 -0.74 9.40 7.16
N LEU A 214 0.01 8.31 6.98
CA LEU A 214 -0.57 6.98 6.76
C LEU A 214 -1.37 6.52 7.98
N SER A 215 -0.86 6.68 9.20
CA SER A 215 -1.56 6.32 10.44
C SER A 215 -2.88 7.07 10.60
N ALA A 216 -2.97 8.32 10.13
CA ALA A 216 -4.20 9.11 10.14
C ALA A 216 -5.31 8.53 9.23
N THR A 217 -4.97 7.70 8.25
CA THR A 217 -5.96 7.03 7.39
C THR A 217 -6.72 5.90 8.08
N ARG A 218 -6.27 5.46 9.24
CA ARG A 218 -6.79 4.31 9.98
C ARG A 218 -6.78 3.01 9.17
N ALA A 219 -5.88 2.89 8.21
CA ALA A 219 -5.66 1.65 7.47
C ALA A 219 -4.86 0.65 8.32
N THR A 220 -5.09 -0.64 8.09
CA THR A 220 -4.23 -1.71 8.59
C THR A 220 -3.04 -1.86 7.66
N VAL A 221 -1.81 -1.83 8.20
CA VAL A 221 -0.58 -1.81 7.40
C VAL A 221 0.19 -3.12 7.56
N HIS A 222 0.40 -3.81 6.45
CA HIS A 222 1.19 -5.03 6.39
C HIS A 222 2.47 -4.81 5.60
N PHE A 223 3.54 -5.47 6.01
CA PHE A 223 4.80 -5.48 5.30
C PHE A 223 5.25 -6.90 4.99
N ILE A 224 5.56 -7.17 3.74
CA ILE A 224 6.34 -8.34 3.33
C ILE A 224 7.74 -7.79 3.06
N SER A 225 8.61 -7.92 4.07
CA SER A 225 9.90 -7.23 4.07
C SER A 225 11.03 -8.19 3.75
N TYR A 226 11.81 -7.87 2.74
CA TYR A 226 13.00 -8.65 2.41
C TYR A 226 14.26 -8.23 3.16
N THR A 227 14.14 -7.54 4.30
CA THR A 227 15.28 -7.15 5.13
C THR A 227 16.09 -8.37 5.60
N GLU A 228 15.43 -9.44 6.06
CA GLU A 228 16.10 -10.68 6.48
C GLU A 228 16.68 -11.45 5.29
N PHE A 229 15.97 -11.49 4.16
CA PHE A 229 16.44 -12.06 2.92
C PHE A 229 17.76 -11.43 2.46
N VAL A 230 17.80 -10.10 2.38
CA VAL A 230 19.00 -9.32 2.03
C VAL A 230 20.15 -9.57 2.99
N ARG A 231 19.85 -9.70 4.29
CA ARG A 231 20.89 -9.99 5.30
C ARG A 231 21.52 -11.36 5.16
N GLN A 232 20.77 -12.35 4.65
CA GLN A 232 21.27 -13.72 4.45
C GLN A 232 22.03 -13.91 3.14
N GLU A 233 21.69 -13.13 2.11
CA GLU A 233 22.44 -13.13 0.84
C GLU A 233 23.86 -12.53 0.97
N LYS A 234 24.41 -12.46 2.17
CA LYS A 234 25.84 -12.14 2.32
C LYS A 234 26.61 -13.10 1.43
N PRO A 235 27.47 -12.59 0.52
CA PRO A 235 28.32 -13.48 -0.22
C PRO A 235 29.03 -14.37 0.80
N LYS A 236 28.77 -15.67 0.74
CA LYS A 236 29.58 -16.65 1.48
C LYS A 236 31.00 -16.18 1.23
N ARG A 237 31.74 -15.85 2.30
CA ARG A 237 33.17 -15.61 2.15
C ARG A 237 33.69 -16.77 1.32
N SER A 238 33.87 -16.59 0.04
CA SER A 238 34.73 -17.50 -0.71
C SER A 238 35.97 -17.49 0.12
N LYS A 239 36.30 -18.66 0.72
CA LYS A 239 37.67 -18.87 1.20
C LYS A 239 38.51 -18.30 0.08
N PRO A 240 39.51 -17.41 0.37
CA PRO A 240 40.36 -16.93 -0.69
C PRO A 240 40.73 -18.17 -1.48
N ASP A 241 40.14 -18.31 -2.69
CA ASP A 241 40.46 -19.41 -3.55
C ASP A 241 41.97 -19.41 -3.54
N SER A 242 42.53 -20.50 -3.04
CA SER A 242 43.96 -20.72 -3.04
C SER A 242 44.43 -20.14 -4.36
N ILE A 243 45.23 -19.12 -4.31
CA ILE A 243 45.74 -18.34 -5.42
C ILE A 243 45.70 -19.20 -6.67
N ARG A 244 44.62 -19.03 -7.46
CA ARG A 244 44.48 -19.77 -8.70
C ARG A 244 45.55 -19.14 -9.57
N GLN A 245 46.70 -19.81 -9.57
CA GLN A 245 47.73 -19.46 -10.53
C GLN A 245 47.04 -19.51 -11.88
N VAL A 246 46.74 -18.33 -12.43
CA VAL A 246 46.37 -18.24 -13.84
C VAL A 246 47.50 -19.00 -14.53
N PRO A 247 47.21 -20.06 -15.29
CA PRO A 247 48.26 -20.73 -16.03
C PRO A 247 48.97 -19.64 -16.79
N THR A 248 50.18 -19.33 -16.38
CA THR A 248 51.05 -18.47 -17.17
C THR A 248 51.16 -19.20 -18.48
N SER A 249 50.52 -18.65 -19.52
CA SER A 249 50.85 -19.06 -20.88
C SER A 249 52.37 -19.16 -20.91
N ARG A 250 52.88 -20.37 -21.09
CA ARG A 250 54.31 -20.63 -21.27
C ARG A 250 54.79 -20.15 -22.63
N ASP A 251 54.07 -19.22 -23.23
CA ASP A 251 54.67 -18.40 -24.29
C ASP A 251 55.66 -17.49 -23.60
N PRO A 252 56.94 -17.75 -23.77
CA PRO A 252 57.92 -16.73 -23.46
C PRO A 252 57.49 -15.55 -24.33
N ILE A 253 56.99 -14.47 -23.73
CA ILE A 253 57.01 -13.20 -24.40
C ILE A 253 58.48 -12.91 -24.56
N THR A 254 58.95 -13.57 -25.59
CA THR A 254 60.31 -13.59 -25.97
C THR A 254 60.71 -12.16 -26.32
N SER A 255 61.74 -11.81 -25.72
CA SER A 255 62.95 -11.15 -26.23
C SER A 255 62.86 -10.21 -27.46
N ASN A 256 61.67 -9.95 -28.03
CA ASN A 256 61.51 -9.11 -29.22
C ASN A 256 60.69 -7.83 -28.94
N ASP A 257 60.48 -7.46 -27.66
CA ASP A 257 59.97 -6.15 -27.35
C ASP A 257 61.17 -5.15 -27.37
N PRO A 258 61.29 -4.33 -28.41
CA PRO A 258 62.44 -3.43 -28.57
C PRO A 258 62.54 -2.35 -27.47
N THR A 259 61.58 -2.32 -26.58
CA THR A 259 61.56 -1.36 -25.46
C THR A 259 62.12 -1.93 -24.17
N LEU A 260 62.47 -3.21 -24.11
CA LEU A 260 63.03 -3.88 -22.94
C LEU A 260 64.50 -4.30 -23.14
N PRO A 261 65.36 -4.15 -22.12
CA PRO A 261 66.70 -4.63 -22.18
C PRO A 261 66.78 -6.13 -22.44
N PRO A 262 67.74 -6.65 -23.20
CA PRO A 262 67.95 -8.06 -23.46
C PRO A 262 68.05 -8.82 -22.12
N GLY A 263 67.26 -9.89 -21.96
CA GLY A 263 67.28 -10.72 -20.75
C GLY A 263 66.29 -10.32 -19.64
N THR A 264 65.41 -9.34 -19.88
CA THR A 264 64.37 -8.96 -18.91
C THR A 264 63.27 -10.04 -18.90
N THR A 265 63.16 -10.82 -17.83
CA THR A 265 62.01 -11.69 -17.55
C THR A 265 60.92 -10.82 -16.89
N ARG A 266 59.75 -10.70 -17.51
CA ARG A 266 58.60 -10.11 -16.83
C ARG A 266 58.17 -11.08 -15.73
N SER A 267 58.23 -10.65 -14.48
CA SER A 267 57.53 -11.31 -13.40
C SER A 267 56.05 -11.38 -13.76
N PRO A 268 55.38 -12.54 -13.55
CA PRO A 268 53.96 -12.64 -13.81
C PRO A 268 53.24 -11.55 -13.01
N ALA A 269 52.53 -10.67 -13.72
CA ALA A 269 51.70 -9.69 -13.07
C ALA A 269 50.61 -10.41 -12.27
N TYR A 270 50.76 -10.43 -10.95
CA TYR A 270 49.71 -10.91 -10.09
C TYR A 270 48.53 -9.94 -10.22
N VAL A 271 47.56 -10.29 -11.01
CA VAL A 271 46.26 -9.61 -10.97
C VAL A 271 45.61 -10.01 -9.67
N VAL A 272 45.93 -9.29 -8.61
CA VAL A 272 45.20 -9.37 -7.35
C VAL A 272 43.82 -8.85 -7.66
N HIS A 273 42.86 -9.76 -7.83
CA HIS A 273 41.44 -9.40 -7.87
C HIS A 273 41.06 -8.89 -6.48
N SER A 274 41.41 -7.66 -6.19
CA SER A 274 41.15 -6.99 -4.91
C SER A 274 39.73 -6.45 -4.79
N ILE A 275 38.75 -7.11 -5.43
CA ILE A 275 37.32 -6.72 -5.34
C ILE A 275 36.80 -6.74 -3.89
N THR A 276 37.49 -7.38 -2.96
CA THR A 276 37.07 -7.50 -1.57
C THR A 276 37.63 -6.43 -0.63
N PHE A 277 38.47 -5.52 -1.08
CA PHE A 277 39.23 -4.62 -0.21
C PHE A 277 38.96 -3.12 -0.40
N ASP A 278 37.93 -2.73 -1.17
CA ASP A 278 37.60 -1.31 -1.28
C ASP A 278 36.97 -0.82 0.05
N PRO A 279 37.65 0.07 0.80
CA PRO A 279 37.14 0.60 2.05
C PRO A 279 35.85 1.44 1.87
N ALA A 280 35.62 2.00 0.68
CA ALA A 280 34.41 2.75 0.37
C ALA A 280 33.22 1.80 0.24
N MET A 281 33.38 0.71 -0.51
CA MET A 281 32.34 -0.33 -0.64
C MET A 281 31.98 -0.97 0.71
N ARG A 282 32.97 -1.19 1.59
CA ARG A 282 32.70 -1.70 2.95
C ARG A 282 31.91 -0.70 3.79
N ARG A 283 32.26 0.58 3.74
CA ARG A 283 31.51 1.64 4.47
C ARG A 283 30.08 1.76 3.96
N GLN A 284 29.89 1.78 2.64
CA GLN A 284 28.56 1.84 2.04
C GLN A 284 27.70 0.62 2.44
N ARG A 285 28.29 -0.58 2.41
CA ARG A 285 27.59 -1.79 2.83
C ARG A 285 27.21 -1.78 4.31
N LYS A 286 28.14 -1.34 5.18
CA LYS A 286 27.85 -1.21 6.62
C LYS A 286 26.73 -0.20 6.88
N ALA A 287 26.78 0.95 6.21
CA ALA A 287 25.71 1.97 6.29
C ALA A 287 24.36 1.37 5.86
N TYR A 288 24.31 0.67 4.74
CA TYR A 288 23.10 -0.01 4.29
C TYR A 288 22.58 -1.07 5.29
N GLU A 289 23.48 -1.88 5.90
CA GLU A 289 23.09 -2.85 6.94
C GLU A 289 22.46 -2.17 8.17
N GLU A 290 22.94 -1.00 8.57
CA GLU A 290 22.36 -0.20 9.67
C GLU A 290 21.01 0.42 9.26
N ASP A 291 20.91 0.91 8.02
CA ASP A 291 19.66 1.43 7.47
C ASP A 291 18.57 0.35 7.41
N VAL A 292 18.93 -0.88 7.00
CA VAL A 292 18.03 -2.04 6.98
C VAL A 292 17.53 -2.40 8.38
N LYS A 293 18.40 -2.42 9.40
CA LYS A 293 18.00 -2.69 10.78
C LYS A 293 17.05 -1.62 11.33
N THR A 294 17.39 -0.35 11.06
CA THR A 294 16.57 0.79 11.47
C THR A 294 15.21 0.75 10.79
N SER A 295 15.21 0.44 9.49
CA SER A 295 14.00 0.28 8.70
C SER A 295 13.12 -0.84 9.26
N GLN A 296 13.67 -2.03 9.49
CA GLN A 296 12.91 -3.17 10.03
C GLN A 296 12.19 -2.82 11.33
N ARG A 297 12.86 -2.11 12.26
CA ARG A 297 12.24 -1.67 13.51
C ARG A 297 11.05 -0.73 13.25
N ILE A 298 11.25 0.28 12.38
CA ILE A 298 10.19 1.23 12.03
C ILE A 298 8.99 0.52 11.38
N LEU A 299 9.24 -0.41 10.45
CA LEU A 299 8.18 -1.17 9.80
C LEU A 299 7.41 -2.03 10.80
N THR A 300 8.12 -2.65 11.77
CA THR A 300 7.49 -3.42 12.85
C THR A 300 6.59 -2.53 13.71
N ASP A 301 7.11 -1.37 14.14
CA ASP A 301 6.33 -0.44 14.97
C ASP A 301 5.06 0.04 14.24
N VAL A 302 5.15 0.33 12.93
CA VAL A 302 4.01 0.75 12.13
C VAL A 302 2.98 -0.37 11.97
N ALA A 303 3.42 -1.60 11.70
CA ALA A 303 2.53 -2.76 11.61
C ALA A 303 1.78 -2.97 12.92
N ASP A 304 2.49 -3.01 14.04
CA ASP A 304 1.92 -3.19 15.38
C ASP A 304 0.93 -2.08 15.75
N GLU A 305 1.29 -0.81 15.49
CA GLU A 305 0.43 0.34 15.80
C GLU A 305 -0.88 0.31 15.02
N THR A 306 -0.84 -0.17 13.79
CA THR A 306 -1.99 -0.21 12.88
C THR A 306 -2.80 -1.51 12.95
N GLY A 307 -2.34 -2.50 13.73
CA GLY A 307 -2.98 -3.82 13.85
C GLY A 307 -2.65 -4.80 12.72
N GLY A 308 -1.71 -4.44 11.85
CA GLY A 308 -1.22 -5.31 10.79
C GLY A 308 -0.07 -6.21 11.25
N GLN A 309 0.70 -6.70 10.28
CA GLN A 309 1.80 -7.62 10.53
C GLN A 309 2.99 -7.33 9.62
N ILE A 310 4.20 -7.55 10.15
CA ILE A 310 5.41 -7.62 9.36
C ILE A 310 5.81 -9.08 9.14
N PHE A 311 6.01 -9.46 7.90
CA PHE A 311 6.52 -10.75 7.47
C PHE A 311 7.99 -10.59 7.11
N LEU A 312 8.85 -11.45 7.65
CA LEU A 312 10.31 -11.38 7.53
C LEU A 312 10.86 -12.67 6.89
N PRO A 313 10.56 -12.91 5.61
CA PRO A 313 11.01 -14.11 4.91
C PRO A 313 12.54 -14.12 4.78
N LYS A 314 13.11 -15.33 4.83
CA LYS A 314 14.55 -15.59 4.68
C LYS A 314 14.90 -16.18 3.32
N THR A 315 13.92 -16.76 2.64
CA THR A 315 14.07 -17.37 1.30
C THR A 315 12.94 -16.90 0.38
N ASN A 316 13.10 -17.12 -0.93
CA ASN A 316 12.06 -16.81 -1.92
C ASN A 316 10.78 -17.59 -1.64
N GLU A 317 10.88 -18.87 -1.29
CA GLU A 317 9.74 -19.74 -0.99
C GLU A 317 8.97 -19.22 0.22
N GLN A 318 9.68 -18.81 1.28
CA GLN A 318 9.06 -18.20 2.44
C GLN A 318 8.39 -16.88 2.10
N MET A 319 8.95 -16.08 1.18
CA MET A 319 8.37 -14.82 0.76
C MET A 319 7.04 -15.02 0.05
N VAL A 320 6.96 -16.02 -0.83
CA VAL A 320 5.72 -16.42 -1.52
C VAL A 320 4.68 -16.95 -0.52
N GLU A 321 5.09 -17.81 0.43
CA GLU A 321 4.15 -18.35 1.42
C GLU A 321 3.63 -17.25 2.38
N GLN A 322 4.48 -16.34 2.80
CA GLN A 322 4.08 -15.22 3.66
C GLN A 322 3.18 -14.21 2.92
N ALA A 323 3.30 -14.12 1.58
CA ALA A 323 2.33 -13.36 0.78
C ALA A 323 0.93 -13.99 0.81
N ARG A 324 0.84 -15.31 0.75
CA ARG A 324 -0.42 -16.04 0.92
C ARG A 324 -0.99 -15.82 2.31
N GLU A 325 -0.13 -15.87 3.33
CA GLU A 325 -0.54 -15.64 4.72
C GLU A 325 -1.11 -14.23 4.91
N ALA A 326 -0.42 -13.20 4.42
CA ALA A 326 -0.92 -11.83 4.46
C ALA A 326 -2.29 -11.68 3.79
N ALA A 327 -2.50 -12.35 2.65
CA ALA A 327 -3.79 -12.35 1.96
C ALA A 327 -4.89 -13.07 2.76
N ARG A 328 -4.58 -14.21 3.40
CA ARG A 328 -5.50 -14.95 4.27
C ARG A 328 -5.89 -14.13 5.49
N GLU A 329 -4.93 -13.46 6.12
CA GLU A 329 -5.15 -12.60 7.26
C GLU A 329 -6.13 -11.47 6.94
N ILE A 330 -5.88 -10.74 5.86
CA ILE A 330 -6.79 -9.67 5.39
C ILE A 330 -8.20 -10.21 5.13
N GLY A 331 -8.31 -11.40 4.53
CA GLY A 331 -9.60 -12.06 4.28
C GLY A 331 -10.31 -12.55 5.54
N ALA A 332 -9.59 -12.74 6.64
CA ALA A 332 -10.12 -13.23 7.92
C ALA A 332 -10.49 -12.10 8.89
N GLU A 333 -10.12 -10.86 8.60
CA GLU A 333 -10.33 -9.71 9.48
C GLU A 333 -11.81 -9.44 9.75
N TYR A 334 -12.13 -9.19 11.01
CA TYR A 334 -13.40 -8.67 11.45
C TYR A 334 -13.36 -7.17 11.63
N VAL A 335 -14.46 -6.51 11.36
CA VAL A 335 -14.70 -5.11 11.72
C VAL A 335 -15.65 -5.08 12.89
N VAL A 336 -15.13 -4.73 14.06
CA VAL A 336 -15.89 -4.50 15.28
C VAL A 336 -16.34 -3.04 15.29
N THR A 337 -17.63 -2.81 15.42
CA THR A 337 -18.21 -1.46 15.49
C THR A 337 -18.71 -1.19 16.89
N TYR A 338 -18.32 -0.05 17.46
CA TYR A 338 -18.82 0.41 18.75
C TYR A 338 -19.03 1.93 18.75
N ARG A 339 -19.84 2.43 19.66
CA ARG A 339 -20.00 3.86 19.93
C ARG A 339 -19.14 4.21 21.15
N PRO A 340 -18.17 5.14 21.04
CA PRO A 340 -17.36 5.52 22.16
C PRO A 340 -18.20 6.10 23.30
N LYS A 341 -17.97 5.67 24.53
CA LYS A 341 -18.61 6.24 25.73
C LYS A 341 -18.29 7.72 25.89
N ARG A 342 -17.06 8.13 25.58
CA ARG A 342 -16.68 9.53 25.46
C ARG A 342 -16.85 9.95 23.98
N PRO A 343 -17.81 10.83 23.66
CA PRO A 343 -18.08 11.25 22.30
C PRO A 343 -16.81 11.72 21.56
N LEU A 344 -16.74 11.48 20.25
CA LEU A 344 -15.60 12.00 19.45
C LEU A 344 -15.63 13.54 19.40
N ALA A 345 -16.82 14.12 19.45
CA ALA A 345 -17.02 15.57 19.52
C ALA A 345 -16.42 16.23 20.78
N ALA A 346 -16.28 15.47 21.86
CA ALA A 346 -15.68 15.94 23.13
C ALA A 346 -14.15 15.74 23.18
N ALA A 347 -13.53 15.35 22.08
CA ALA A 347 -12.09 15.14 21.99
C ALA A 347 -11.37 16.41 21.54
N ASP A 348 -10.16 16.62 22.04
CA ASP A 348 -9.27 17.66 21.56
C ASP A 348 -8.80 17.34 20.13
N LYS A 349 -8.48 18.39 19.36
CA LYS A 349 -7.98 18.22 18.00
C LYS A 349 -6.70 17.41 17.99
N GLY A 350 -6.74 16.25 17.32
CA GLY A 350 -5.59 15.36 17.24
C GLY A 350 -5.36 14.50 18.50
N GLU A 351 -6.35 14.40 19.39
CA GLU A 351 -6.32 13.52 20.55
C GLU A 351 -6.07 12.06 20.08
N TYR A 352 -5.10 11.39 20.69
CA TYR A 352 -4.87 9.97 20.49
C TYR A 352 -5.66 9.17 21.53
N ARG A 353 -6.43 8.18 21.09
CA ARG A 353 -7.15 7.24 21.95
C ARG A 353 -6.54 5.86 21.85
N ARG A 354 -6.10 5.35 22.98
CA ARG A 354 -5.53 4.02 23.10
C ARG A 354 -6.64 2.98 23.04
N ILE A 355 -6.40 1.90 22.29
CA ILE A 355 -7.29 0.75 22.17
C ILE A 355 -6.57 -0.48 22.71
N GLU A 356 -7.30 -1.26 23.50
CA GLU A 356 -6.90 -2.59 23.94
C GLU A 356 -8.06 -3.54 23.62
N VAL A 357 -7.71 -4.69 23.06
CA VAL A 357 -8.68 -5.75 22.74
C VAL A 357 -8.27 -7.01 23.48
N ALA A 358 -9.18 -7.61 24.19
CA ALA A 358 -8.98 -8.86 24.89
C ALA A 358 -10.09 -9.86 24.55
N SER A 359 -9.75 -11.14 24.59
CA SER A 359 -10.74 -12.21 24.44
C SER A 359 -11.37 -12.57 25.78
N ARG A 360 -12.67 -12.78 25.80
CA ARG A 360 -13.41 -13.40 26.91
C ARG A 360 -13.49 -14.91 26.75
N ARG A 361 -13.15 -15.42 25.56
CA ARG A 361 -13.17 -16.86 25.25
C ARG A 361 -11.77 -17.44 25.41
N VAL A 362 -11.66 -18.54 26.15
CA VAL A 362 -10.39 -19.27 26.35
C VAL A 362 -9.89 -19.80 25.01
N GLY A 363 -8.57 -19.71 24.79
CA GLY A 363 -7.92 -20.20 23.57
C GLY A 363 -8.09 -19.31 22.34
N LEU A 364 -8.76 -18.14 22.46
CA LEU A 364 -8.87 -17.15 21.40
C LEU A 364 -7.91 -15.99 21.64
N SER A 365 -7.02 -15.74 20.70
CA SER A 365 -6.12 -14.58 20.67
C SER A 365 -6.68 -13.54 19.72
N LEU A 366 -6.66 -12.26 20.16
CA LEU A 366 -7.16 -11.14 19.38
C LEU A 366 -6.03 -10.14 19.12
N ARG A 367 -5.94 -9.65 17.89
CA ARG A 367 -5.04 -8.58 17.49
C ARG A 367 -5.81 -7.45 16.83
N SER A 368 -5.45 -6.22 17.18
CA SER A 368 -6.06 -4.99 16.66
C SER A 368 -5.05 -3.86 16.69
N ARG A 369 -5.41 -2.70 16.12
CA ARG A 369 -4.62 -1.47 16.27
C ARG A 369 -4.50 -1.07 17.73
N ARG A 370 -3.38 -0.44 18.08
CA ARG A 370 -3.13 0.05 19.45
C ARG A 370 -3.89 1.33 19.79
N GLY A 371 -4.38 2.04 18.80
CA GLY A 371 -5.14 3.26 18.99
C GLY A 371 -5.47 3.99 17.70
N TYR A 372 -6.06 5.16 17.83
CA TYR A 372 -6.36 6.04 16.70
C TYR A 372 -6.34 7.51 17.11
N VAL A 373 -6.04 8.36 16.14
CA VAL A 373 -6.17 9.81 16.28
C VAL A 373 -7.60 10.21 15.95
N VAL A 374 -8.23 10.98 16.83
CA VAL A 374 -9.57 11.50 16.58
C VAL A 374 -9.50 12.51 15.43
N PRO A 375 -10.34 12.36 14.37
CA PRO A 375 -10.35 13.29 13.27
C PRO A 375 -10.68 14.69 13.76
N ALA A 376 -10.04 15.71 13.19
CA ALA A 376 -10.52 17.07 13.36
C ALA A 376 -11.95 17.14 12.82
N GLN A 377 -12.88 17.64 13.64
CA GLN A 377 -14.21 17.91 13.14
C GLN A 377 -14.10 18.96 12.03
N PRO A 378 -14.84 18.83 10.91
CA PRO A 378 -14.97 19.93 9.99
C PRO A 378 -15.54 21.11 10.79
N ASP A 379 -14.83 22.22 10.79
CA ASP A 379 -15.29 23.45 11.44
C ASP A 379 -16.73 23.68 10.97
N GLY A 380 -17.69 23.53 11.91
CA GLY A 380 -19.07 23.85 11.65
C GLY A 380 -19.08 25.31 11.24
N LYS A 381 -19.33 25.59 9.98
CA LYS A 381 -19.68 26.95 9.55
C LYS A 381 -20.88 27.35 10.41
N LYS A 382 -20.62 28.25 11.36
CA LYS A 382 -21.67 29.01 12.05
C LYS A 382 -22.43 29.84 11.03
#